data_bee5305085c6ebd203c81f99f9d0a276
#
_entry.id   bee5305085c6ebd203c81f99f9d0a276
#
_cell.length_a   1.000
_cell.length_b   1.000
_cell.length_c   1.000
_cell.angle_alpha   90.00
_cell.angle_beta   90.00
_cell.angle_gamma   90.00
#
_symmetry.space_group_name_H-M   'P 1'
#
loop_
_entity.id
_entity.type
_entity.pdbx_description
1 polymer ?
#
loop_
_entity_poly.entity_id
_entity_poly.type
_entity_poly.pdbx_seq_one_letter_code
_entity_poly.pdbx_strand_id
1 'polypeptide(L)'
;MKFNHYIIKGQNLTELQAQQDGILSAHPQQQVAFKRYFLPDNSLLRQLPAEEGAVSHIIQPVLCEGSVALWLVLCEGFRVRYQGCETILEGEGFRLIVTASLTCPDGTSEEQTRSIFDAYATLLQGHGLTLEGNCVRTWLFCDDIDHQYAGLVKARREFFAACGLTPQTHFIASTGIAGRPAGQPAAQPAGAGTPSFAETREYAPSGVPAPAAARAAIVQMDALAVEGAFTQRYLYARTHLSPTYDYGVTFERGVRLDASGHHATLISGTASIDHKGNILHEGDVAAQTRRMWENVEALLDEAGDAWSNVRMMLIYLRNREDAAFVKPLFDERFPDTPKVFLHAPVCRPGWLVEMECIASA
;
A
#
# COMPACT_ATOMS: atom_id res chain seq x y z
N MET A 1 0.80 21.45 -9.56
CA MET A 1 1.23 20.05 -9.36
C MET A 1 -0.01 19.16 -9.37
N LYS A 2 0.04 18.03 -10.08
CA LYS A 2 -1.15 17.19 -10.29
C LYS A 2 -0.75 15.72 -10.25
N PHE A 3 -1.63 14.88 -9.68
CA PHE A 3 -1.54 13.42 -9.76
C PHE A 3 -2.73 12.86 -10.52
N ASN A 4 -2.47 11.92 -11.41
CA ASN A 4 -3.48 11.15 -12.11
C ASN A 4 -3.33 9.67 -11.74
N HIS A 5 -4.42 9.06 -11.29
CA HIS A 5 -4.47 7.67 -10.91
C HIS A 5 -5.18 6.86 -11.99
N TYR A 6 -4.56 5.79 -12.45
CA TYR A 6 -5.10 4.86 -13.43
C TYR A 6 -5.13 3.45 -12.82
N ILE A 7 -6.25 2.78 -12.96
CA ILE A 7 -6.37 1.35 -12.71
C ILE A 7 -6.53 0.67 -14.06
N ILE A 8 -5.46 0.00 -14.47
CA ILE A 8 -5.39 -0.72 -15.75
C ILE A 8 -5.61 -2.20 -15.45
N LYS A 9 -6.44 -2.87 -16.25
CA LYS A 9 -6.74 -4.30 -16.11
C LYS A 9 -6.53 -5.00 -17.45
N GLY A 10 -5.92 -6.17 -17.43
CA GLY A 10 -5.66 -6.96 -18.63
C GLY A 10 -5.83 -8.46 -18.39
N GLN A 11 -6.09 -9.22 -19.46
CA GLN A 11 -6.12 -10.67 -19.38
C GLN A 11 -4.71 -11.27 -19.23
N ASN A 12 -3.69 -10.50 -19.61
CA ASN A 12 -2.29 -10.87 -19.51
C ASN A 12 -1.39 -9.60 -19.46
N LEU A 13 -0.09 -9.80 -19.24
CA LEU A 13 0.87 -8.70 -19.15
C LEU A 13 1.04 -7.93 -20.47
N THR A 14 0.90 -8.57 -21.63
CA THR A 14 1.02 -7.90 -22.93
C THR A 14 -0.10 -6.88 -23.13
N GLU A 15 -1.33 -7.27 -22.80
CA GLU A 15 -2.47 -6.34 -22.85
C GLU A 15 -2.32 -5.20 -21.84
N LEU A 16 -1.88 -5.53 -20.61
CA LEU A 16 -1.63 -4.54 -19.57
C LEU A 16 -0.58 -3.52 -20.02
N GLN A 17 0.53 -4.00 -20.59
CA GLN A 17 1.63 -3.15 -21.08
C GLN A 17 1.17 -2.25 -22.22
N ALA A 18 0.42 -2.80 -23.19
CA ALA A 18 -0.08 -2.00 -24.31
C ALA A 18 -1.01 -0.85 -23.85
N GLN A 19 -1.87 -1.10 -22.85
CA GLN A 19 -2.72 -0.07 -22.26
C GLN A 19 -1.88 0.98 -21.52
N GLN A 20 -0.88 0.55 -20.73
CA GLN A 20 0.05 1.45 -20.05
C GLN A 20 0.77 2.35 -21.05
N ASP A 21 1.33 1.79 -22.12
CA ASP A 21 2.06 2.53 -23.15
C ASP A 21 1.14 3.54 -23.87
N GLY A 22 -0.12 3.18 -24.08
CA GLY A 22 -1.13 4.09 -24.61
C GLY A 22 -1.37 5.29 -23.69
N ILE A 23 -1.49 5.06 -22.37
CA ILE A 23 -1.64 6.15 -21.38
C ILE A 23 -0.40 7.03 -21.35
N LEU A 24 0.80 6.45 -21.28
CA LEU A 24 2.05 7.21 -21.26
C LEU A 24 2.23 8.06 -22.53
N SER A 25 1.88 7.51 -23.69
CA SER A 25 1.93 8.22 -24.97
C SER A 25 0.92 9.36 -25.05
N ALA A 26 -0.26 9.19 -24.44
CA ALA A 26 -1.29 10.24 -24.38
C ALA A 26 -0.92 11.38 -23.40
N HIS A 27 0.00 11.13 -22.48
CA HIS A 27 0.41 12.09 -21.44
C HIS A 27 1.94 12.33 -21.41
N PRO A 28 2.56 12.80 -22.51
CA PRO A 28 4.03 12.90 -22.64
C PRO A 28 4.68 13.90 -21.66
N GLN A 29 3.88 14.78 -21.04
CA GLN A 29 4.35 15.75 -20.03
C GLN A 29 4.32 15.21 -18.61
N GLN A 30 3.73 14.03 -18.41
CA GLN A 30 3.62 13.42 -17.08
C GLN A 30 4.72 12.37 -16.89
N GLN A 31 5.13 12.21 -15.64
CA GLN A 31 6.15 11.24 -15.25
C GLN A 31 5.54 10.21 -14.29
N VAL A 32 6.13 9.01 -14.25
CA VAL A 32 5.66 7.95 -13.37
C VAL A 32 6.09 8.26 -11.94
N ALA A 33 5.11 8.39 -11.04
CA ALA A 33 5.34 8.57 -9.61
C ALA A 33 5.37 7.24 -8.86
N PHE A 34 4.50 6.31 -9.25
CA PHE A 34 4.36 5.02 -8.58
C PHE A 34 3.68 3.99 -9.49
N LYS A 35 4.06 2.72 -9.31
CA LYS A 35 3.40 1.56 -9.91
C LYS A 35 3.15 0.48 -8.87
N ARG A 36 1.99 -0.17 -8.92
CA ARG A 36 1.72 -1.41 -8.18
C ARG A 36 1.04 -2.43 -9.07
N TYR A 37 1.74 -3.51 -9.33
CA TYR A 37 1.22 -4.66 -10.09
C TYR A 37 0.51 -5.61 -9.13
N PHE A 38 -0.69 -6.03 -9.51
CA PHE A 38 -1.47 -7.07 -8.86
C PHE A 38 -1.44 -8.31 -9.75
N LEU A 39 -0.82 -9.36 -9.26
CA LEU A 39 -0.51 -10.56 -10.03
C LEU A 39 -1.21 -11.79 -9.45
N PRO A 40 -1.62 -12.76 -10.27
CA PRO A 40 -2.23 -14.00 -9.78
C PRO A 40 -1.22 -14.91 -9.08
N ASP A 41 0.04 -14.92 -9.53
CA ASP A 41 1.13 -15.73 -9.00
C ASP A 41 2.52 -15.19 -9.44
N ASN A 42 3.58 -15.87 -8.99
CA ASN A 42 4.96 -15.49 -9.28
C ASN A 42 5.44 -15.81 -10.72
N SER A 43 4.69 -16.56 -11.50
CA SER A 43 5.13 -16.98 -12.85
C SER A 43 5.28 -15.81 -13.82
N LEU A 44 4.52 -14.74 -13.57
CA LEU A 44 4.51 -13.54 -14.40
C LEU A 44 5.65 -12.56 -14.09
N LEU A 45 6.29 -12.65 -12.94
CA LEU A 45 7.35 -11.70 -12.54
C LEU A 45 8.52 -11.65 -13.52
N ARG A 46 8.91 -12.80 -14.05
CA ARG A 46 10.02 -12.89 -15.00
C ARG A 46 9.71 -12.26 -16.36
N GLN A 47 8.45 -11.96 -16.63
CA GLN A 47 7.98 -11.35 -17.86
C GLN A 47 7.82 -9.84 -17.74
N LEU A 48 7.86 -9.29 -16.51
CA LEU A 48 7.83 -7.87 -16.29
C LEU A 48 9.17 -7.23 -16.64
N PRO A 49 9.18 -6.05 -17.26
CA PRO A 49 10.42 -5.32 -17.53
C PRO A 49 11.08 -4.90 -16.21
N ALA A 50 12.40 -4.71 -16.27
CA ALA A 50 13.08 -4.03 -15.17
C ALA A 50 12.66 -2.54 -15.18
N GLU A 51 12.23 -2.05 -14.04
CA GLU A 51 11.76 -0.68 -13.87
C GLU A 51 12.50 0.00 -12.72
N GLU A 52 12.67 1.32 -12.83
CA GLU A 52 13.31 2.14 -11.79
C GLU A 52 12.27 2.84 -10.93
N GLY A 53 12.66 3.16 -9.68
CA GLY A 53 11.83 3.91 -8.76
C GLY A 53 10.85 3.05 -7.96
N ALA A 54 9.79 3.65 -7.46
CA ALA A 54 8.81 3.01 -6.60
C ALA A 54 7.86 2.11 -7.40
N VAL A 55 8.28 0.86 -7.59
CA VAL A 55 7.50 -0.19 -8.26
C VAL A 55 7.23 -1.33 -7.28
N SER A 56 5.96 -1.61 -7.06
CA SER A 56 5.46 -2.65 -6.16
C SER A 56 4.88 -3.83 -6.94
N HIS A 57 5.21 -5.05 -6.54
CA HIS A 57 4.68 -6.28 -7.12
C HIS A 57 4.05 -7.12 -6.01
N ILE A 58 2.75 -7.37 -6.09
CA ILE A 58 2.01 -8.12 -5.07
C ILE A 58 1.25 -9.25 -5.72
N ILE A 59 1.33 -10.43 -5.12
CA ILE A 59 0.47 -11.55 -5.47
C ILE A 59 -0.86 -11.34 -4.74
N GLN A 60 -1.78 -10.71 -5.46
CA GLN A 60 -3.18 -10.49 -5.09
C GLN A 60 -4.01 -10.70 -6.36
N PRO A 61 -4.64 -11.87 -6.54
CA PRO A 61 -5.39 -12.16 -7.76
C PRO A 61 -6.51 -11.15 -8.01
N VAL A 62 -6.60 -10.67 -9.23
CA VAL A 62 -7.69 -9.83 -9.71
C VAL A 62 -8.96 -10.67 -9.85
N LEU A 63 -10.10 -10.15 -9.38
CA LEU A 63 -11.36 -10.92 -9.33
C LEU A 63 -12.31 -10.62 -10.49
N CYS A 64 -12.15 -9.47 -11.15
CA CYS A 64 -13.08 -9.03 -12.18
C CYS A 64 -12.32 -8.32 -13.30
N GLU A 65 -12.76 -8.51 -14.53
CA GLU A 65 -12.30 -7.75 -15.71
C GLU A 65 -10.79 -7.88 -15.99
N GLY A 66 -10.26 -9.09 -15.82
CA GLY A 66 -8.86 -9.37 -16.11
C GLY A 66 -8.24 -10.40 -15.17
N SER A 67 -7.00 -10.74 -15.43
CA SER A 67 -6.19 -11.65 -14.60
C SER A 67 -5.04 -10.91 -13.91
N VAL A 68 -4.66 -9.74 -14.43
CA VAL A 68 -3.63 -8.86 -13.92
C VAL A 68 -4.14 -7.43 -13.87
N ALA A 69 -3.63 -6.64 -12.93
CA ALA A 69 -3.93 -5.21 -12.89
C ALA A 69 -2.69 -4.39 -12.51
N LEU A 70 -2.73 -3.12 -12.87
CA LEU A 70 -1.72 -2.13 -12.52
C LEU A 70 -2.42 -0.88 -11.96
N TRP A 71 -2.03 -0.46 -10.77
CA TRP A 71 -2.25 0.89 -10.30
C TRP A 71 -1.05 1.75 -10.72
N LEU A 72 -1.29 2.62 -11.70
CA LEU A 72 -0.31 3.56 -12.23
C LEU A 72 -0.64 4.96 -11.70
N VAL A 73 0.36 5.63 -11.15
CA VAL A 73 0.27 7.03 -10.73
C VAL A 73 1.22 7.86 -11.57
N LEU A 74 0.65 8.80 -12.31
CA LEU A 74 1.41 9.80 -13.05
C LEU A 74 1.37 11.14 -12.31
N CYS A 75 2.46 11.90 -12.38
CA CYS A 75 2.56 13.24 -11.81
C CYS A 75 2.99 14.28 -12.84
N GLU A 76 2.56 15.51 -12.61
CA GLU A 76 2.88 16.67 -13.45
C GLU A 76 3.26 17.86 -12.56
N GLY A 77 4.27 18.62 -12.98
CA GLY A 77 4.77 19.79 -12.24
C GLY A 77 5.76 19.43 -11.13
N PHE A 78 6.31 18.21 -11.14
CA PHE A 78 7.38 17.78 -10.25
C PHE A 78 8.67 17.53 -11.02
N ARG A 79 9.81 17.73 -10.36
CA ARG A 79 11.07 17.14 -10.76
C ARG A 79 11.14 15.74 -10.16
N VAL A 80 11.20 14.72 -11.00
CA VAL A 80 11.20 13.32 -10.60
C VAL A 80 12.61 12.75 -10.64
N ARG A 81 12.99 12.01 -9.60
CA ARG A 81 14.21 11.21 -9.55
C ARG A 81 13.88 9.80 -9.10
N TYR A 82 14.51 8.81 -9.72
CA TYR A 82 14.41 7.41 -9.35
C TYR A 82 15.70 6.99 -8.66
N GLN A 83 15.59 6.30 -7.53
CA GLN A 83 16.74 5.85 -6.74
C GLN A 83 16.43 4.50 -6.07
N GLY A 84 16.89 3.40 -6.66
CA GLY A 84 16.58 2.07 -6.15
C GLY A 84 15.05 1.83 -6.13
N CYS A 85 14.52 1.55 -4.93
CA CYS A 85 13.08 1.36 -4.71
C CYS A 85 12.30 2.65 -4.41
N GLU A 86 12.92 3.82 -4.61
CA GLU A 86 12.32 5.11 -4.28
C GLU A 86 12.06 5.96 -5.53
N THR A 87 10.91 6.63 -5.56
CA THR A 87 10.63 7.75 -6.45
C THR A 87 10.56 9.02 -5.61
N ILE A 88 11.42 9.98 -5.93
CA ILE A 88 11.53 11.26 -5.24
C ILE A 88 10.91 12.33 -6.14
N LEU A 89 9.89 13.02 -5.63
CA LEU A 89 9.11 14.04 -6.34
C LEU A 89 9.37 15.38 -5.67
N GLU A 90 10.14 16.26 -6.32
CA GLU A 90 10.44 17.59 -5.80
C GLU A 90 9.44 18.60 -6.39
N GLY A 91 8.60 19.16 -5.52
CA GLY A 91 7.63 20.22 -5.85
C GLY A 91 8.06 21.58 -5.31
N GLU A 92 7.18 22.56 -5.41
CA GLU A 92 7.43 23.90 -4.90
C GLU A 92 7.26 23.93 -3.36
N GLY A 93 8.39 23.97 -2.65
CA GLY A 93 8.42 24.05 -1.18
C GLY A 93 8.21 22.73 -0.45
N PHE A 94 8.01 21.61 -1.15
CA PHE A 94 7.89 20.29 -0.53
C PHE A 94 8.43 19.17 -1.42
N ARG A 95 8.68 18.02 -0.79
CA ARG A 95 9.18 16.81 -1.44
C ARG A 95 8.37 15.61 -0.98
N LEU A 96 8.00 14.74 -1.93
CA LEU A 96 7.40 13.45 -1.65
C LEU A 96 8.42 12.35 -1.95
N ILE A 97 8.48 11.34 -1.10
CA ILE A 97 9.30 10.15 -1.30
C ILE A 97 8.36 8.95 -1.24
N VAL A 98 8.18 8.30 -2.38
CA VAL A 98 7.45 7.04 -2.47
C VAL A 98 8.47 5.91 -2.45
N THR A 99 8.35 5.00 -1.50
CA THR A 99 9.20 3.82 -1.36
C THR A 99 8.34 2.58 -1.59
N ALA A 100 8.82 1.62 -2.37
CA ALA A 100 8.04 0.43 -2.71
C ALA A 100 8.82 -0.87 -2.55
N SER A 101 8.10 -1.97 -2.38
CA SER A 101 8.65 -3.34 -2.35
C SER A 101 9.70 -3.60 -1.27
N LEU A 102 9.62 -2.93 -0.12
CA LEU A 102 10.50 -3.25 1.00
C LEU A 102 10.16 -4.62 1.57
N THR A 103 11.13 -5.53 1.55
CA THR A 103 11.02 -6.88 2.09
C THR A 103 12.30 -7.27 2.82
N CYS A 104 12.17 -8.12 3.86
CA CYS A 104 13.28 -8.76 4.56
C CYS A 104 12.91 -10.24 4.77
N PRO A 105 13.42 -11.16 3.95
CA PRO A 105 12.89 -12.53 3.87
C PRO A 105 13.28 -13.45 5.02
N ASP A 106 14.11 -12.99 5.97
CA ASP A 106 14.57 -13.81 7.07
C ASP A 106 13.68 -13.69 8.31
N GLY A 107 13.37 -14.83 8.94
CA GLY A 107 12.66 -14.91 10.20
C GLY A 107 11.14 -15.00 10.06
N THR A 108 10.46 -14.78 11.19
CA THR A 108 9.01 -14.74 11.34
C THR A 108 8.42 -13.42 10.79
N SER A 109 7.11 -13.34 10.67
CA SER A 109 6.43 -12.09 10.29
C SER A 109 6.76 -10.91 11.23
N GLU A 110 6.97 -11.19 12.53
CA GLU A 110 7.41 -10.20 13.51
C GLU A 110 8.83 -9.69 13.20
N GLU A 111 9.78 -10.60 13.00
CA GLU A 111 11.17 -10.26 12.71
C GLU A 111 11.30 -9.55 11.35
N GLN A 112 10.62 -10.03 10.32
CA GLN A 112 10.58 -9.39 9.00
C GLN A 112 10.01 -7.96 9.08
N THR A 113 8.91 -7.78 9.80
CA THR A 113 8.29 -6.45 9.96
C THR A 113 9.23 -5.48 10.68
N ARG A 114 9.90 -5.92 11.73
CA ARG A 114 10.90 -5.11 12.45
C ARG A 114 12.02 -4.69 11.51
N SER A 115 12.60 -5.65 10.79
CA SER A 115 13.69 -5.39 9.83
C SER A 115 13.28 -4.47 8.68
N ILE A 116 12.03 -4.56 8.20
CA ILE A 116 11.47 -3.66 7.19
C ILE A 116 11.38 -2.23 7.73
N PHE A 117 10.88 -2.03 8.95
CA PHE A 117 10.82 -0.70 9.55
C PHE A 117 12.21 -0.13 9.87
N ASP A 118 13.17 -0.95 10.31
CA ASP A 118 14.57 -0.55 10.50
C ASP A 118 15.19 -0.08 9.18
N ALA A 119 15.01 -0.86 8.11
CA ALA A 119 15.48 -0.50 6.77
C ALA A 119 14.83 0.80 6.27
N TYR A 120 13.53 0.95 6.44
CA TYR A 120 12.82 2.16 6.04
C TYR A 120 13.24 3.39 6.86
N ALA A 121 13.42 3.26 8.17
CA ALA A 121 13.94 4.34 9.01
C ALA A 121 15.35 4.77 8.56
N THR A 122 16.19 3.80 8.14
CA THR A 122 17.53 4.09 7.59
C THR A 122 17.44 4.85 6.26
N LEU A 123 16.51 4.48 5.36
CA LEU A 123 16.25 5.22 4.11
C LEU A 123 15.81 6.66 4.41
N LEU A 124 14.86 6.85 5.33
CA LEU A 124 14.41 8.18 5.75
C LEU A 124 15.54 9.01 6.32
N GLN A 125 16.40 8.44 7.19
CA GLN A 125 17.59 9.11 7.72
C GLN A 125 18.57 9.54 6.62
N GLY A 126 18.72 8.75 5.56
CA GLY A 126 19.52 9.12 4.39
C GLY A 126 19.00 10.37 3.67
N HIS A 127 17.72 10.68 3.83
CA HIS A 127 17.08 11.91 3.35
C HIS A 127 17.01 13.03 4.40
N GLY A 128 17.49 12.81 5.62
CA GLY A 128 17.38 13.74 6.74
C GLY A 128 15.99 13.73 7.40
N LEU A 129 15.20 12.66 7.20
CA LEU A 129 13.81 12.52 7.65
C LEU A 129 13.68 11.50 8.78
N THR A 130 12.52 11.49 9.44
CA THR A 130 12.17 10.53 10.50
C THR A 130 10.84 9.83 10.17
N LEU A 131 10.62 8.67 10.76
CA LEU A 131 9.37 7.95 10.61
C LEU A 131 8.19 8.76 11.18
N GLU A 132 8.36 9.27 12.39
CA GLU A 132 7.33 10.03 13.12
C GLU A 132 7.00 11.36 12.45
N GLY A 133 8.01 12.12 12.01
CA GLY A 133 7.80 13.46 11.46
C GLY A 133 7.38 13.48 9.99
N ASN A 134 7.65 12.43 9.23
CA ASN A 134 7.56 12.51 7.76
C ASN A 134 6.76 11.39 7.10
N CYS A 135 6.69 10.17 7.69
CA CYS A 135 5.92 9.09 7.09
C CYS A 135 4.41 9.31 7.29
N VAL A 136 3.67 9.45 6.20
CA VAL A 136 2.23 9.76 6.24
C VAL A 136 1.35 8.57 5.85
N ARG A 137 1.90 7.61 5.11
CA ARG A 137 1.16 6.45 4.63
C ARG A 137 2.04 5.21 4.53
N THR A 138 1.52 4.06 4.96
CA THR A 138 2.12 2.73 4.69
C THR A 138 1.09 1.77 4.14
N TRP A 139 1.53 0.84 3.29
CA TRP A 139 0.78 -0.34 2.85
C TRP A 139 1.59 -1.56 3.29
N LEU A 140 0.98 -2.42 4.07
CA LEU A 140 1.60 -3.64 4.60
C LEU A 140 0.86 -4.84 4.03
N PHE A 141 1.56 -5.60 3.21
CA PHE A 141 1.06 -6.85 2.62
C PHE A 141 1.60 -8.02 3.43
N CYS A 142 0.72 -8.90 3.85
CA CYS A 142 1.05 -10.04 4.71
C CYS A 142 0.59 -11.33 4.04
N ASP A 143 1.52 -12.22 3.71
CA ASP A 143 1.18 -13.58 3.24
C ASP A 143 0.54 -14.35 4.39
N ASP A 144 -0.50 -15.13 4.11
CA ASP A 144 -1.26 -15.89 5.13
C ASP A 144 -1.64 -15.01 6.34
N ILE A 145 -2.38 -13.93 6.08
CA ILE A 145 -2.71 -12.91 7.08
C ILE A 145 -3.39 -13.49 8.33
N ASP A 146 -4.18 -14.54 8.18
CA ASP A 146 -4.91 -15.15 9.31
C ASP A 146 -3.96 -15.76 10.36
N HIS A 147 -2.75 -16.18 9.97
CA HIS A 147 -1.75 -16.77 10.87
C HIS A 147 -0.56 -15.83 11.16
N GLN A 148 -0.23 -14.92 10.26
CA GLN A 148 1.00 -14.10 10.33
C GLN A 148 0.75 -12.67 10.87
N TYR A 149 -0.49 -12.18 10.83
CA TYR A 149 -0.80 -10.78 11.14
C TYR A 149 -0.46 -10.37 12.58
N ALA A 150 -0.58 -11.29 13.53
CA ALA A 150 -0.27 -11.01 14.93
C ALA A 150 1.19 -10.58 15.14
N GLY A 151 2.14 -11.23 14.45
CA GLY A 151 3.56 -10.87 14.47
C GLY A 151 3.81 -9.48 13.88
N LEU A 152 3.20 -9.20 12.72
CA LEU A 152 3.26 -7.89 12.07
C LEU A 152 2.76 -6.78 13.01
N VAL A 153 1.59 -6.95 13.61
CA VAL A 153 0.98 -5.94 14.51
C VAL A 153 1.83 -5.71 15.74
N LYS A 154 2.38 -6.78 16.33
CA LYS A 154 3.26 -6.67 17.50
C LYS A 154 4.53 -5.88 17.16
N ALA A 155 5.24 -6.23 16.09
CA ALA A 155 6.46 -5.54 15.67
C ALA A 155 6.19 -4.07 15.35
N ARG A 156 5.13 -3.75 14.59
CA ARG A 156 4.75 -2.38 14.27
C ARG A 156 4.46 -1.57 15.53
N ARG A 157 3.69 -2.10 16.47
CA ARG A 157 3.35 -1.41 17.71
C ARG A 157 4.59 -1.07 18.54
N GLU A 158 5.50 -2.03 18.69
CA GLU A 158 6.72 -1.85 19.46
C GLU A 158 7.67 -0.84 18.77
N PHE A 159 7.80 -0.94 17.45
CA PHE A 159 8.62 -0.02 16.66
C PHE A 159 8.08 1.40 16.70
N PHE A 160 6.77 1.55 16.51
CA PHE A 160 6.11 2.86 16.56
C PHE A 160 6.27 3.53 17.91
N ALA A 161 6.07 2.78 19.00
CA ALA A 161 6.28 3.29 20.36
C ALA A 161 7.72 3.78 20.58
N ALA A 162 8.72 3.04 20.07
CA ALA A 162 10.13 3.44 20.14
C ALA A 162 10.44 4.71 19.32
N CYS A 163 9.68 4.97 18.24
CA CYS A 163 9.78 6.16 17.41
C CYS A 163 8.90 7.34 17.88
N GLY A 164 8.19 7.23 19.02
CA GLY A 164 7.33 8.32 19.51
C GLY A 164 5.92 8.34 18.91
N LEU A 165 5.56 7.35 18.09
CA LEU A 165 4.21 7.17 17.54
C LEU A 165 3.33 6.43 18.56
N THR A 166 2.46 7.17 19.22
CA THR A 166 1.64 6.71 20.36
C THR A 166 0.21 7.26 20.26
N PRO A 167 -0.74 6.75 21.06
CA PRO A 167 -2.10 7.34 21.12
C PRO A 167 -2.13 8.81 21.55
N GLN A 168 -1.07 9.32 22.18
CA GLN A 168 -0.96 10.73 22.65
C GLN A 168 -0.35 11.64 21.59
N THR A 169 0.35 11.08 20.62
CA THR A 169 0.89 11.81 19.47
C THR A 169 -0.01 11.54 18.25
N HIS A 170 0.38 10.62 17.42
CA HIS A 170 -0.38 10.10 16.29
C HIS A 170 0.20 8.76 15.85
N PHE A 171 -0.51 8.06 14.98
CA PHE A 171 0.01 6.97 14.18
C PHE A 171 0.11 7.38 12.70
N ILE A 172 0.48 6.44 11.85
CA ILE A 172 0.58 6.61 10.40
C ILE A 172 -0.68 6.02 9.77
N ALA A 173 -1.26 6.68 8.76
CA ALA A 173 -2.34 6.09 7.97
C ALA A 173 -1.86 4.81 7.28
N SER A 174 -2.59 3.69 7.40
CA SER A 174 -2.08 2.39 6.96
C SER A 174 -3.18 1.43 6.51
N THR A 175 -2.88 0.63 5.49
CA THR A 175 -3.63 -0.57 5.14
C THR A 175 -2.77 -1.79 5.43
N GLY A 176 -3.30 -2.75 6.21
CA GLY A 176 -2.69 -4.05 6.46
C GLY A 176 -3.59 -5.14 5.91
N ILE A 177 -3.20 -5.78 4.81
CA ILE A 177 -4.06 -6.66 4.02
C ILE A 177 -3.31 -7.91 3.58
N ALA A 178 -4.02 -8.99 3.27
CA ALA A 178 -3.40 -10.16 2.69
C ALA A 178 -2.81 -9.84 1.32
N GLY A 179 -1.57 -10.28 1.12
CA GLY A 179 -0.86 -10.17 -0.14
C GLY A 179 0.50 -10.83 0.01
N ARG A 180 0.85 -11.69 -0.91
CA ARG A 180 2.16 -12.32 -0.87
C ARG A 180 3.17 -11.44 -1.60
N PRO A 181 4.32 -11.13 -0.95
CA PRO A 181 5.42 -10.46 -1.63
C PRO A 181 5.82 -11.22 -2.89
N ALA A 182 5.89 -10.52 -4.00
CA ALA A 182 6.38 -11.14 -5.22
C ALA A 182 7.91 -11.27 -5.13
N GLY A 183 8.47 -12.43 -5.48
CA GLY A 183 9.90 -12.64 -5.51
C GLY A 183 10.55 -11.59 -6.42
N GLN A 184 11.64 -10.98 -5.99
CA GLN A 184 12.35 -10.00 -6.82
C GLN A 184 12.75 -10.63 -8.17
N PRO A 185 12.63 -9.92 -9.30
CA PRO A 185 13.28 -10.35 -10.54
C PRO A 185 14.76 -10.54 -10.24
N ALA A 186 15.34 -11.62 -10.77
CA ALA A 186 16.77 -11.93 -10.55
C ALA A 186 17.60 -10.68 -10.81
N ALA A 187 18.43 -10.29 -9.81
CA ALA A 187 19.26 -9.12 -9.88
C ALA A 187 20.03 -9.09 -11.21
N GLN A 188 19.92 -7.99 -11.94
CA GLN A 188 20.82 -7.73 -13.06
C GLN A 188 22.25 -7.62 -12.50
N PRO A 189 23.28 -8.08 -13.25
CA PRO A 189 24.65 -7.98 -12.81
C PRO A 189 25.00 -6.52 -12.52
N ALA A 190 25.56 -6.27 -11.35
CA ALA A 190 25.88 -4.97 -10.81
C ALA A 190 26.72 -4.13 -11.78
N GLY A 191 26.11 -3.08 -12.32
CA GLY A 191 26.78 -1.92 -12.86
C GLY A 191 26.49 -0.75 -11.95
N ALA A 192 27.46 -0.43 -11.09
CA ALA A 192 27.52 0.74 -10.21
C ALA A 192 26.48 0.88 -9.08
N GLY A 193 26.84 0.44 -7.87
CA GLY A 193 26.59 1.18 -6.64
C GLY A 193 25.24 1.10 -5.98
N THR A 194 24.66 -0.09 -5.77
CA THR A 194 23.69 -0.31 -4.68
C THR A 194 24.39 -1.07 -3.54
N PRO A 195 24.22 -0.67 -2.27
CA PRO A 195 24.74 -1.47 -1.18
C PRO A 195 23.96 -2.79 -1.12
N SER A 196 24.59 -3.87 -1.57
CA SER A 196 24.17 -5.23 -1.30
C SER A 196 24.36 -5.46 0.21
N PHE A 197 23.25 -5.64 0.95
CA PHE A 197 23.29 -6.06 2.35
C PHE A 197 23.68 -7.55 2.52
N ALA A 198 24.46 -8.11 1.61
CA ALA A 198 24.97 -9.48 1.65
C ALA A 198 26.48 -9.54 1.52
N GLU A 199 27.22 -8.74 2.30
CA GLU A 199 28.66 -8.99 2.44
C GLU A 199 29.16 -8.49 3.80
N THR A 200 29.08 -9.37 4.79
CA THR A 200 30.17 -9.56 5.79
C THR A 200 29.91 -10.86 6.55
N ARG A 201 30.49 -11.95 6.04
CA ARG A 201 31.03 -13.06 6.83
C ARG A 201 31.81 -14.01 5.91
N GLU A 202 33.05 -13.71 5.64
CA GLU A 202 34.03 -14.75 5.39
C GLU A 202 34.41 -15.39 6.73
N TYR A 203 34.04 -16.64 6.91
CA TYR A 203 34.86 -17.69 7.50
C TYR A 203 34.17 -19.04 7.28
N ALA A 204 34.66 -19.83 6.37
CA ALA A 204 34.28 -21.23 6.25
C ALA A 204 35.38 -22.10 6.88
N PRO A 205 34.99 -23.17 7.61
CA PRO A 205 35.54 -24.47 7.25
C PRO A 205 34.44 -25.55 7.15
N SER A 206 34.59 -26.32 6.07
CA SER A 206 34.17 -27.71 5.81
C SER A 206 32.98 -28.29 6.61
N GLY A 207 31.85 -28.38 5.94
CA GLY A 207 30.64 -29.03 6.37
C GLY A 207 29.45 -28.29 5.76
N VAL A 208 29.40 -28.23 4.41
CA VAL A 208 28.34 -27.49 3.69
C VAL A 208 27.01 -28.21 3.92
N PRO A 209 26.05 -27.69 4.75
CA PRO A 209 24.66 -28.02 4.58
C PRO A 209 24.22 -27.50 3.23
N ALA A 210 23.36 -28.26 2.52
CA ALA A 210 22.75 -27.78 1.29
C ALA A 210 22.18 -26.35 1.53
N PRO A 211 22.25 -25.43 0.52
CA PRO A 211 21.76 -24.08 0.69
C PRO A 211 20.33 -24.15 1.22
N ALA A 212 20.09 -23.56 2.38
CA ALA A 212 18.75 -23.41 2.91
C ALA A 212 17.90 -22.80 1.80
N ALA A 213 16.80 -23.47 1.44
CA ALA A 213 15.87 -22.96 0.46
C ALA A 213 15.58 -21.49 0.84
N ALA A 214 15.82 -20.58 -0.11
CA ALA A 214 15.64 -19.15 0.12
C ALA A 214 14.26 -18.94 0.78
N ARG A 215 14.26 -18.44 2.03
CA ARG A 215 13.01 -18.24 2.77
C ARG A 215 12.21 -17.17 2.04
N ALA A 216 10.93 -17.44 1.80
CA ALA A 216 10.04 -16.50 1.15
C ALA A 216 9.77 -15.33 2.08
N ALA A 217 9.71 -14.12 1.54
CA ALA A 217 9.22 -12.98 2.28
C ALA A 217 7.73 -13.19 2.63
N ILE A 218 7.38 -12.95 3.89
CA ILE A 218 6.01 -13.01 4.42
C ILE A 218 5.38 -11.61 4.39
N VAL A 219 6.19 -10.57 4.62
CA VAL A 219 5.74 -9.18 4.70
C VAL A 219 6.42 -8.33 3.65
N GLN A 220 5.65 -7.46 3.01
CA GLN A 220 6.14 -6.38 2.16
C GLN A 220 5.53 -5.06 2.60
N MET A 221 6.29 -3.98 2.47
CA MET A 221 5.82 -2.63 2.75
C MET A 221 6.08 -1.69 1.58
N ASP A 222 5.06 -0.88 1.26
CA ASP A 222 5.21 0.34 0.49
C ASP A 222 4.92 1.53 1.42
N ALA A 223 5.53 2.69 1.17
CA ALA A 223 5.40 3.86 2.03
C ALA A 223 5.44 5.18 1.27
N LEU A 224 4.84 6.20 1.86
CA LEU A 224 4.91 7.58 1.40
C LEU A 224 5.38 8.48 2.55
N ALA A 225 6.44 9.23 2.31
CA ALA A 225 6.93 10.28 3.19
C ALA A 225 6.81 11.66 2.53
N VAL A 226 6.66 12.69 3.35
CA VAL A 226 6.52 14.09 2.93
C VAL A 226 7.49 14.95 3.72
N GLU A 227 8.13 15.92 3.04
CA GLU A 227 9.02 16.91 3.64
C GLU A 227 8.67 18.31 3.13
N GLY A 228 8.93 19.34 3.93
CA GLY A 228 8.82 20.74 3.55
C GLY A 228 7.51 21.40 3.98
N ALA A 229 7.01 22.32 3.16
CA ALA A 229 5.83 23.12 3.50
C ALA A 229 4.54 22.34 3.18
N PHE A 230 4.09 21.52 4.12
CA PHE A 230 2.80 20.84 4.07
C PHE A 230 2.13 20.86 5.44
N THR A 231 0.82 20.66 5.46
CA THR A 231 0.08 20.37 6.68
C THR A 231 -0.55 18.99 6.57
N GLN A 232 -0.64 18.29 7.70
CA GLN A 232 -1.32 17.00 7.77
C GLN A 232 -2.40 17.03 8.85
N ARG A 233 -3.51 16.38 8.56
CA ARG A 233 -4.61 16.19 9.50
C ARG A 233 -5.07 14.74 9.44
N TYR A 234 -5.01 14.07 10.58
CA TYR A 234 -5.51 12.70 10.70
C TYR A 234 -7.03 12.66 10.79
N LEU A 235 -7.61 11.58 10.29
CA LEU A 235 -9.05 11.38 10.19
C LEU A 235 -9.48 10.25 11.12
N TYR A 236 -10.58 10.44 11.80
CA TYR A 236 -11.03 9.54 12.86
C TYR A 236 -12.46 9.04 12.67
N ALA A 237 -13.38 9.89 12.18
CA ALA A 237 -14.82 9.62 12.03
C ALA A 237 -15.43 8.92 13.27
N ARG A 238 -15.22 9.48 14.45
CA ARG A 238 -15.48 8.85 15.76
C ARG A 238 -16.94 8.47 16.00
N THR A 239 -17.87 9.01 15.26
CA THR A 239 -19.28 8.61 15.29
C THR A 239 -19.52 7.27 14.57
N HIS A 240 -18.61 6.86 13.69
CA HIS A 240 -18.70 5.66 12.86
C HIS A 240 -17.63 4.63 13.19
N LEU A 241 -16.45 5.07 13.60
CA LEU A 241 -15.25 4.25 13.75
C LEU A 241 -14.65 4.39 15.16
N SER A 242 -14.25 3.25 15.74
CA SER A 242 -13.45 3.23 16.97
C SER A 242 -12.02 3.69 16.71
N PRO A 243 -11.31 4.25 17.72
CA PRO A 243 -9.87 4.37 17.69
C PRO A 243 -9.23 3.00 17.46
N THR A 244 -8.17 2.96 16.65
CA THR A 244 -7.54 1.69 16.27
C THR A 244 -6.82 1.02 17.43
N TYR A 245 -6.26 1.80 18.34
CA TYR A 245 -5.59 1.32 19.55
C TYR A 245 -6.53 0.65 20.54
N ASP A 246 -7.83 0.94 20.52
CA ASP A 246 -8.83 0.30 21.41
C ASP A 246 -8.94 -1.22 21.17
N TYR A 247 -8.60 -1.66 19.95
CA TYR A 247 -8.57 -3.09 19.63
C TYR A 247 -7.16 -3.60 19.24
N GLY A 248 -6.12 -2.86 19.66
CA GLY A 248 -4.74 -3.35 19.70
C GLY A 248 -3.92 -3.15 18.44
N VAL A 249 -4.40 -2.36 17.47
CA VAL A 249 -3.62 -2.00 16.27
C VAL A 249 -3.23 -0.53 16.28
N THR A 250 -2.18 -0.18 15.52
CA THR A 250 -1.54 1.14 15.56
C THR A 250 -1.50 1.73 14.15
N PHE A 251 -2.59 2.40 13.76
CA PHE A 251 -2.65 3.17 12.52
C PHE A 251 -3.75 4.23 12.60
N GLU A 252 -3.70 5.24 11.73
CA GLU A 252 -4.77 6.23 11.57
C GLU A 252 -5.73 5.81 10.47
N ARG A 253 -7.03 6.15 10.62
CA ARG A 253 -8.09 5.82 9.67
C ARG A 253 -7.92 6.49 8.32
N GLY A 254 -7.18 7.58 8.27
CA GLY A 254 -6.80 8.30 7.09
C GLY A 254 -5.99 9.53 7.44
N VAL A 255 -5.45 10.17 6.42
CA VAL A 255 -4.72 11.44 6.54
C VAL A 255 -5.09 12.34 5.37
N ARG A 256 -5.35 13.61 5.64
CA ARG A 256 -5.40 14.67 4.65
C ARG A 256 -4.07 15.43 4.67
N LEU A 257 -3.51 15.61 3.50
CA LEU A 257 -2.29 16.38 3.24
C LEU A 257 -2.64 17.60 2.41
N ASP A 258 -2.25 18.78 2.86
CA ASP A 258 -2.41 20.01 2.11
C ASP A 258 -1.03 20.62 1.83
N ALA A 259 -0.73 20.91 0.56
CA ALA A 259 0.52 21.52 0.12
C ALA A 259 0.29 22.39 -1.13
N SER A 260 0.85 23.59 -1.16
CA SER A 260 0.83 24.52 -2.32
C SER A 260 -0.56 24.71 -2.95
N GLY A 261 -1.63 24.79 -2.13
CA GLY A 261 -3.00 25.01 -2.60
C GLY A 261 -3.70 23.77 -3.17
N HIS A 262 -3.08 22.59 -3.08
CA HIS A 262 -3.65 21.30 -3.44
C HIS A 262 -3.80 20.43 -2.19
N HIS A 263 -4.71 19.46 -2.25
CA HIS A 263 -4.80 18.45 -1.19
C HIS A 263 -4.95 17.03 -1.74
N ALA A 264 -4.54 16.08 -0.91
CA ALA A 264 -4.80 14.67 -1.07
C ALA A 264 -5.27 14.06 0.25
N THR A 265 -6.33 13.28 0.19
CA THR A 265 -6.88 12.51 1.31
C THR A 265 -6.65 11.03 1.05
N LEU A 266 -5.89 10.40 1.94
CA LEU A 266 -5.52 8.99 1.86
C LEU A 266 -6.31 8.23 2.93
N ILE A 267 -7.36 7.52 2.53
CA ILE A 267 -8.18 6.70 3.42
C ILE A 267 -7.50 5.33 3.58
N SER A 268 -7.29 4.94 4.82
CA SER A 268 -6.75 3.62 5.19
C SER A 268 -7.75 2.50 4.91
N GLY A 269 -7.29 1.26 4.91
CA GLY A 269 -8.16 0.09 4.83
C GLY A 269 -9.30 0.20 5.84
N THR A 270 -10.53 0.20 5.34
CA THR A 270 -11.76 0.42 6.10
C THR A 270 -12.75 -0.68 5.77
N ALA A 271 -13.31 -1.32 6.80
CA ALA A 271 -14.26 -2.42 6.70
C ALA A 271 -15.57 -2.10 7.45
N SER A 272 -16.48 -3.07 7.51
CA SER A 272 -17.76 -2.98 8.25
C SER A 272 -17.52 -3.08 9.76
N ILE A 273 -17.33 -1.94 10.41
CA ILE A 273 -17.07 -1.82 11.86
C ILE A 273 -17.90 -0.67 12.44
N ASP A 274 -18.25 -0.74 13.72
CA ASP A 274 -18.89 0.35 14.45
C ASP A 274 -17.88 1.18 15.29
N HIS A 275 -18.39 2.23 15.92
CA HIS A 275 -17.62 3.10 16.80
C HIS A 275 -17.13 2.44 18.10
N LYS A 276 -17.54 1.19 18.38
CA LYS A 276 -17.09 0.38 19.53
C LYS A 276 -16.08 -0.70 19.11
N GLY A 277 -15.77 -0.82 17.82
CA GLY A 277 -14.85 -1.81 17.31
C GLY A 277 -15.49 -3.17 17.00
N ASN A 278 -16.82 -3.29 17.02
CA ASN A 278 -17.53 -4.52 16.66
C ASN A 278 -17.63 -4.66 15.15
N ILE A 279 -17.51 -5.89 14.66
CA ILE A 279 -17.82 -6.22 13.27
C ILE A 279 -19.35 -6.15 13.10
N LEU A 280 -19.81 -5.47 12.06
CA LEU A 280 -21.23 -5.40 11.73
C LEU A 280 -21.54 -6.28 10.53
N HIS A 281 -22.76 -6.84 10.50
CA HIS A 281 -23.29 -7.64 9.40
C HIS A 281 -22.43 -8.86 9.05
N GLU A 282 -21.97 -9.62 10.06
CA GLU A 282 -21.20 -10.83 9.85
C GLU A 282 -21.95 -11.81 8.92
N GLY A 283 -21.24 -12.34 7.93
CA GLY A 283 -21.79 -13.28 6.93
C GLY A 283 -22.58 -12.63 5.79
N ASP A 284 -22.85 -11.31 5.81
CA ASP A 284 -23.56 -10.58 4.75
C ASP A 284 -22.63 -9.58 4.07
N VAL A 285 -21.98 -10.00 2.98
CA VAL A 285 -21.03 -9.15 2.24
C VAL A 285 -21.66 -7.89 1.65
N ALA A 286 -22.94 -7.96 1.23
CA ALA A 286 -23.63 -6.81 0.66
C ALA A 286 -23.93 -5.75 1.73
N ALA A 287 -24.38 -6.16 2.92
CA ALA A 287 -24.60 -5.28 4.04
C ALA A 287 -23.25 -4.73 4.58
N GLN A 288 -22.20 -5.56 4.64
CA GLN A 288 -20.84 -5.11 4.98
C GLN A 288 -20.33 -4.05 3.99
N THR A 289 -20.57 -4.22 2.70
CA THR A 289 -20.20 -3.24 1.67
C THR A 289 -20.86 -1.89 1.91
N ARG A 290 -22.17 -1.86 2.19
CA ARG A 290 -22.88 -0.60 2.47
C ARG A 290 -22.37 0.08 3.73
N ARG A 291 -22.18 -0.68 4.82
CA ARG A 291 -21.62 -0.14 6.06
C ARG A 291 -20.21 0.38 5.91
N MET A 292 -19.38 -0.30 5.15
CA MET A 292 -18.04 0.15 4.78
C MET A 292 -18.08 1.49 4.05
N TRP A 293 -19.00 1.69 3.11
CA TRP A 293 -19.19 2.98 2.43
C TRP A 293 -19.58 4.10 3.40
N GLU A 294 -20.48 3.84 4.34
CA GLU A 294 -20.87 4.83 5.38
C GLU A 294 -19.63 5.26 6.20
N ASN A 295 -18.77 4.30 6.54
CA ASN A 295 -17.54 4.58 7.26
C ASN A 295 -16.55 5.43 6.45
N VAL A 296 -16.38 5.11 5.16
CA VAL A 296 -15.50 5.87 4.25
C VAL A 296 -16.07 7.26 3.98
N GLU A 297 -17.39 7.38 3.79
CA GLU A 297 -18.08 8.67 3.61
C GLU A 297 -17.84 9.59 4.80
N ALA A 298 -17.99 9.08 6.03
CA ALA A 298 -17.73 9.85 7.24
C ALA A 298 -16.26 10.33 7.35
N LEU A 299 -15.29 9.55 6.84
CA LEU A 299 -13.89 9.97 6.78
C LEU A 299 -13.67 11.03 5.69
N LEU A 300 -14.30 10.89 4.53
CA LEU A 300 -14.26 11.90 3.46
C LEU A 300 -14.89 13.22 3.92
N ASP A 301 -16.06 13.16 4.56
CA ASP A 301 -16.74 14.34 5.11
C ASP A 301 -15.87 15.05 6.15
N GLU A 302 -15.24 14.31 7.07
CA GLU A 302 -14.30 14.88 8.05
C GLU A 302 -13.09 15.51 7.35
N ALA A 303 -12.65 14.93 6.24
CA ALA A 303 -11.59 15.52 5.42
C ALA A 303 -12.04 16.79 4.68
N GLY A 304 -13.33 17.02 4.50
CA GLY A 304 -13.88 18.07 3.63
C GLY A 304 -13.88 17.65 2.15
N ASP A 305 -13.90 16.34 1.90
CA ASP A 305 -14.02 15.72 0.59
C ASP A 305 -15.40 15.05 0.42
N ALA A 306 -15.69 14.62 -0.78
CA ALA A 306 -16.85 13.85 -1.13
C ALA A 306 -16.46 12.69 -2.07
N TRP A 307 -17.39 11.76 -2.32
CA TRP A 307 -17.17 10.68 -3.28
C TRP A 307 -16.75 11.16 -4.68
N SER A 308 -17.19 12.34 -5.09
CA SER A 308 -16.79 12.97 -6.37
C SER A 308 -15.30 13.36 -6.44
N ASN A 309 -14.65 13.50 -5.29
CA ASN A 309 -13.22 13.76 -5.20
C ASN A 309 -12.37 12.48 -5.25
N VAL A 310 -13.00 11.30 -5.11
CA VAL A 310 -12.26 10.03 -5.12
C VAL A 310 -11.70 9.73 -6.50
N ARG A 311 -10.40 9.48 -6.56
CA ARG A 311 -9.63 9.26 -7.80
C ARG A 311 -9.35 7.80 -8.09
N MET A 312 -9.38 6.94 -7.06
CA MET A 312 -9.20 5.50 -7.20
C MET A 312 -9.67 4.75 -5.97
N MET A 313 -10.01 3.48 -6.15
CA MET A 313 -10.41 2.56 -5.07
C MET A 313 -9.72 1.21 -5.25
N LEU A 314 -9.18 0.65 -4.16
CA LEU A 314 -8.81 -0.76 -4.07
C LEU A 314 -9.82 -1.46 -3.18
N ILE A 315 -10.44 -2.52 -3.68
CA ILE A 315 -11.47 -3.29 -3.00
C ILE A 315 -10.92 -4.71 -2.77
N TYR A 316 -10.85 -5.10 -1.50
CA TYR A 316 -10.30 -6.35 -1.04
C TYR A 316 -11.43 -7.27 -0.60
N LEU A 317 -11.51 -8.47 -1.16
CA LEU A 317 -12.50 -9.47 -0.83
C LEU A 317 -11.83 -10.70 -0.19
N ARG A 318 -12.38 -11.15 0.92
CA ARG A 318 -11.92 -12.36 1.61
C ARG A 318 -12.20 -13.61 0.78
N ASN A 319 -13.39 -13.68 0.19
CA ASN A 319 -13.82 -14.81 -0.63
C ASN A 319 -13.96 -14.38 -2.08
N ARG A 320 -13.51 -15.20 -3.01
CA ARG A 320 -13.56 -14.91 -4.46
C ARG A 320 -14.98 -14.79 -4.98
N GLU A 321 -15.86 -15.64 -4.48
CA GLU A 321 -17.28 -15.70 -4.85
C GLU A 321 -18.06 -14.45 -4.51
N ASP A 322 -17.65 -13.70 -3.50
CA ASP A 322 -18.29 -12.45 -3.09
C ASP A 322 -18.18 -11.36 -4.16
N ALA A 323 -17.24 -11.47 -5.09
CA ALA A 323 -17.08 -10.54 -6.19
C ALA A 323 -18.35 -10.42 -7.07
N ALA A 324 -19.08 -11.51 -7.24
CA ALA A 324 -20.34 -11.53 -8.02
C ALA A 324 -21.44 -10.66 -7.38
N PHE A 325 -21.39 -10.47 -6.08
CA PHE A 325 -22.35 -9.65 -5.33
C PHE A 325 -21.85 -8.21 -5.13
N VAL A 326 -20.57 -8.04 -4.87
CA VAL A 326 -19.98 -6.73 -4.53
C VAL A 326 -19.76 -5.86 -5.76
N LYS A 327 -19.26 -6.43 -6.87
CA LYS A 327 -18.99 -5.66 -8.10
C LYS A 327 -20.20 -4.89 -8.61
N PRO A 328 -21.40 -5.47 -8.76
CA PRO A 328 -22.58 -4.75 -9.22
C PRO A 328 -22.95 -3.54 -8.34
N LEU A 329 -22.79 -3.65 -7.02
CA LEU A 329 -23.04 -2.55 -6.09
C LEU A 329 -22.09 -1.36 -6.34
N PHE A 330 -20.81 -1.65 -6.59
CA PHE A 330 -19.82 -0.60 -6.91
C PHE A 330 -20.02 -0.02 -8.30
N ASP A 331 -20.40 -0.82 -9.29
CA ASP A 331 -20.63 -0.33 -10.66
C ASP A 331 -21.85 0.58 -10.74
N GLU A 332 -22.89 0.29 -9.96
CA GLU A 332 -24.08 1.15 -9.84
C GLU A 332 -23.75 2.49 -9.13
N ARG A 333 -23.03 2.42 -8.00
CA ARG A 333 -22.75 3.62 -7.19
C ARG A 333 -21.63 4.49 -7.72
N PHE A 334 -20.60 3.88 -8.31
CA PHE A 334 -19.35 4.53 -8.74
C PHE A 334 -18.95 4.11 -10.15
N PRO A 335 -19.78 4.33 -11.18
CA PRO A 335 -19.54 3.82 -12.53
C PRO A 335 -18.20 4.29 -13.11
N ASP A 336 -17.83 5.55 -12.88
CA ASP A 336 -16.68 6.20 -13.52
C ASP A 336 -15.39 6.22 -12.67
N THR A 337 -15.47 5.81 -11.39
CA THR A 337 -14.30 5.84 -10.51
C THR A 337 -13.37 4.66 -10.83
N PRO A 338 -12.07 4.89 -11.10
CA PRO A 338 -11.09 3.84 -11.28
C PRO A 338 -11.05 2.90 -10.07
N LYS A 339 -11.25 1.62 -10.28
CA LYS A 339 -11.32 0.62 -9.20
C LYS A 339 -10.87 -0.76 -9.62
N VAL A 340 -10.35 -1.53 -8.67
CA VAL A 340 -10.00 -2.94 -8.85
C VAL A 340 -10.48 -3.77 -7.67
N PHE A 341 -10.97 -4.97 -7.96
CA PHE A 341 -11.39 -5.98 -6.98
C PHE A 341 -10.30 -7.03 -6.87
N LEU A 342 -9.82 -7.28 -5.67
CA LEU A 342 -8.69 -8.13 -5.39
C LEU A 342 -9.08 -9.24 -4.41
N HIS A 343 -8.62 -10.45 -4.65
CA HIS A 343 -8.69 -11.51 -3.65
C HIS A 343 -7.60 -11.26 -2.61
N ALA A 344 -8.02 -10.76 -1.48
CA ALA A 344 -7.14 -10.45 -0.36
C ALA A 344 -7.93 -10.56 0.95
N PRO A 345 -7.78 -11.66 1.72
CA PRO A 345 -8.36 -11.78 3.04
C PRO A 345 -8.05 -10.58 3.93
N VAL A 346 -9.08 -10.12 4.61
CA VAL A 346 -9.00 -9.00 5.56
C VAL A 346 -8.52 -9.51 6.92
N CYS A 347 -7.85 -8.69 7.70
CA CYS A 347 -7.14 -9.09 8.92
C CYS A 347 -8.01 -9.67 10.06
N ARG A 348 -9.34 -9.49 10.03
CA ARG A 348 -10.28 -10.17 10.92
C ARG A 348 -11.17 -11.12 10.13
N PRO A 349 -11.31 -12.39 10.51
CA PRO A 349 -12.07 -13.39 9.75
C PRO A 349 -13.52 -13.02 9.46
N GLY A 350 -14.18 -12.25 10.33
CA GLY A 350 -15.56 -11.81 10.14
C GLY A 350 -15.74 -10.67 9.11
N TRP A 351 -14.65 -10.02 8.66
CA TRP A 351 -14.71 -9.03 7.58
C TRP A 351 -14.56 -9.71 6.23
N LEU A 352 -15.59 -9.58 5.41
CA LEU A 352 -15.65 -10.14 4.05
C LEU A 352 -15.13 -9.18 3.00
N VAL A 353 -15.21 -7.87 3.28
CA VAL A 353 -14.80 -6.80 2.38
C VAL A 353 -14.11 -5.67 3.13
N GLU A 354 -13.09 -5.11 2.52
CA GLU A 354 -12.39 -3.90 2.94
C GLU A 354 -12.10 -3.04 1.72
N MET A 355 -12.05 -1.72 1.86
CA MET A 355 -11.58 -0.83 0.80
C MET A 355 -10.67 0.25 1.34
N GLU A 356 -9.82 0.75 0.45
CA GLU A 356 -9.10 2.01 0.61
C GLU A 356 -9.32 2.88 -0.62
N CYS A 357 -9.18 4.19 -0.47
CA CYS A 357 -9.28 5.12 -1.58
C CYS A 357 -8.38 6.34 -1.38
N ILE A 358 -8.15 7.04 -2.48
CA ILE A 358 -7.47 8.33 -2.50
C ILE A 358 -8.42 9.35 -3.11
N ALA A 359 -8.65 10.47 -2.39
CA ALA A 359 -9.38 11.62 -2.89
C ALA A 359 -8.43 12.82 -3.06
N SER A 360 -8.74 13.69 -4.00
CA SER A 360 -7.99 14.94 -4.25
C SER A 360 -8.86 15.97 -4.97
N ALA A 361 -8.56 17.24 -4.76
CA ALA A 361 -9.12 18.36 -5.48
C ALA A 361 -8.04 19.40 -5.81
#